data_237aa6eae58dddeee10077429b8d4eff
#
_entry.id   237aa6eae58dddeee10077429b8d4eff
#
_cell.length_a   1.000
_cell.length_b   1.000
_cell.length_c   1.000
_cell.angle_alpha   90.00
_cell.angle_beta   90.00
_cell.angle_gamma   90.00
#
_symmetry.space_group_name_H-M   'P 1'
#
loop_
_entity.id
_entity.type
_entity.pdbx_description
1 polymer ?
#
loop_
_entity_poly.entity_id
_entity_poly.type
_entity_poly.pdbx_seq_one_letter_code
_entity_poly.pdbx_strand_id
1 'polypeptide(L)'
;MLAPGIFRLRACGHRLQPLWWRSAPHALCVDSLKVGDAPIQNGKETCMAGRLKLREITIEPGEKKKAYMAVTQTPGGQPLGFPLMVVNGTKEGPILLVNGAVHGDEYESGEAIRAIWRDLDPKALSGVFVGVPVVNVPAFEAGRRSNPIDGINMNRIFPGKLDGFLSEQLAYYFYHEILEKCDMVVDMHGGGVALAISPTVIYREMGSDELQAKAKELAYATGVDLVWRGGGKWGGAINVEGMRAGKPTITVELGGEGRCLDKFVDAQRKAIENVMKYYKMIPGVPDLPKERIIAPGSFDFSTKGGLLRTKKQLRDLVKKGEVIATISDLFGDVVEEIKAPHDGIIVSQRTFPTIHAGEWTVFVGTYSVEKA
;
A
#
# COMPACT_ATOMS: atom_id res chain seq x y z
N MET A 1 8.79 -39.02 -56.56
CA MET A 1 10.23 -38.71 -56.78
C MET A 1 10.33 -37.24 -57.10
N LEU A 2 10.90 -36.45 -56.22
CA LEU A 2 11.65 -35.21 -56.42
C LEU A 2 12.01 -34.66 -55.05
N ALA A 3 13.29 -34.49 -54.81
CA ALA A 3 13.92 -34.19 -53.54
C ALA A 3 13.81 -32.69 -53.16
N PRO A 4 13.95 -32.32 -51.88
CA PRO A 4 13.90 -30.95 -51.41
C PRO A 4 15.27 -30.27 -51.55
N GLY A 5 15.26 -29.09 -52.17
CA GLY A 5 16.44 -28.21 -52.24
C GLY A 5 16.65 -27.42 -50.95
N ILE A 6 17.86 -27.56 -50.39
CA ILE A 6 18.38 -26.82 -49.25
C ILE A 6 18.87 -25.45 -49.73
N PHE A 7 18.23 -24.38 -49.32
CA PHE A 7 18.76 -23.02 -49.44
C PHE A 7 19.47 -22.62 -48.15
N ARG A 8 20.81 -22.55 -48.19
CA ARG A 8 21.63 -21.87 -47.20
C ARG A 8 21.63 -20.38 -47.50
N LEU A 9 21.09 -19.56 -46.61
CA LEU A 9 21.33 -18.13 -46.59
C LEU A 9 22.48 -17.81 -45.63
N ARG A 10 23.53 -17.21 -46.18
CA ARG A 10 24.67 -16.65 -45.45
C ARG A 10 24.19 -15.36 -44.73
N ALA A 11 24.59 -15.24 -43.49
CA ALA A 11 24.43 -13.99 -42.70
C ALA A 11 25.39 -12.93 -43.27
N CYS A 12 24.79 -11.76 -43.63
CA CYS A 12 25.54 -10.53 -43.82
C CYS A 12 25.03 -9.55 -42.74
N GLY A 13 25.92 -9.23 -41.78
CA GLY A 13 25.61 -8.32 -40.70
C GLY A 13 25.58 -6.89 -41.18
N HIS A 14 24.43 -6.26 -41.04
CA HIS A 14 24.34 -4.83 -40.92
C HIS A 14 23.28 -4.49 -39.84
N ARG A 15 23.77 -3.93 -38.74
CA ARG A 15 22.91 -3.31 -37.70
C ARG A 15 22.29 -2.06 -38.30
N LEU A 16 21.00 -2.10 -38.51
CA LEU A 16 20.21 -0.90 -38.74
C LEU A 16 19.79 -0.35 -37.37
N GLN A 17 20.38 0.77 -36.96
CA GLN A 17 19.86 1.59 -35.86
C GLN A 17 18.75 2.49 -36.42
N PRO A 18 17.64 2.70 -35.66
CA PRO A 18 16.61 3.64 -36.06
C PRO A 18 17.10 5.08 -35.85
N LEU A 19 17.09 5.83 -36.94
CA LEU A 19 17.32 7.26 -37.00
C LEU A 19 16.11 8.06 -36.48
N TRP A 20 16.03 8.29 -35.18
CA TRP A 20 15.16 9.29 -34.59
C TRP A 20 15.79 9.79 -33.30
N TRP A 21 16.82 10.57 -33.32
CA TRP A 21 17.25 11.49 -32.26
C TRP A 21 18.50 12.23 -32.74
N ARG A 22 18.31 13.39 -33.34
CA ARG A 22 19.36 14.41 -33.43
C ARG A 22 18.96 15.57 -32.57
N SER A 23 19.65 15.69 -31.47
CA SER A 23 19.73 16.77 -30.50
C SER A 23 20.28 18.03 -31.15
N ALA A 24 19.73 19.17 -30.78
CA ALA A 24 20.41 20.46 -30.84
C ALA A 24 21.01 20.79 -29.47
N PRO A 25 22.22 21.37 -29.41
CA PRO A 25 22.85 21.73 -28.17
C PRO A 25 22.54 23.19 -27.83
N HIS A 26 21.95 23.45 -26.68
CA HIS A 26 22.10 24.73 -26.00
C HIS A 26 22.61 24.47 -24.58
N ALA A 27 23.92 24.67 -24.46
CA ALA A 27 24.56 24.85 -23.18
C ALA A 27 24.08 26.18 -22.57
N LEU A 28 23.30 26.11 -21.52
CA LEU A 28 23.11 27.21 -20.59
C LEU A 28 24.02 26.97 -19.38
N CYS A 29 24.98 27.83 -19.27
CA CYS A 29 25.82 28.02 -18.08
C CYS A 29 24.90 28.28 -16.89
N VAL A 30 24.86 27.38 -15.92
CA VAL A 30 24.23 27.65 -14.63
C VAL A 30 25.34 27.97 -13.64
N ASP A 31 25.38 29.23 -13.26
CA ASP A 31 26.24 29.73 -12.19
C ASP A 31 25.97 28.94 -10.90
N SER A 32 27.06 28.53 -10.27
CA SER A 32 27.09 27.88 -8.97
C SER A 32 26.49 28.78 -7.89
N LEU A 33 25.22 28.55 -7.56
CA LEU A 33 24.63 29.04 -6.33
C LEU A 33 25.19 28.24 -5.16
N LYS A 34 26.03 28.88 -4.36
CA LYS A 34 26.50 28.42 -3.06
C LYS A 34 25.25 28.21 -2.17
N VAL A 35 24.95 26.95 -1.83
CA VAL A 35 24.01 26.65 -0.78
C VAL A 35 24.66 27.05 0.53
N GLY A 36 24.20 28.14 1.12
CA GLY A 36 24.55 28.51 2.47
C GLY A 36 23.94 27.55 3.47
N ASP A 37 24.76 27.04 4.38
CA ASP A 37 24.37 26.30 5.56
C ASP A 37 23.48 27.20 6.43
N ALA A 38 22.16 27.04 6.29
CA ALA A 38 21.21 27.54 7.28
C ALA A 38 21.07 26.45 8.37
N PRO A 39 21.22 26.81 9.65
CA PRO A 39 21.04 25.84 10.73
C PRO A 39 19.60 25.35 10.72
N ILE A 40 19.43 24.02 10.73
CA ILE A 40 18.13 23.35 10.94
C ILE A 40 17.64 23.79 12.33
N GLN A 41 16.74 24.74 12.36
CA GLN A 41 15.99 25.05 13.57
C GLN A 41 15.03 23.91 13.84
N ASN A 42 15.34 23.08 14.83
CA ASN A 42 14.41 22.18 15.49
C ASN A 42 13.38 23.02 16.27
N GLY A 43 12.50 23.71 15.58
CA GLY A 43 11.29 24.27 16.10
C GLY A 43 10.17 23.24 15.95
N LYS A 44 9.67 22.72 17.05
CA LYS A 44 8.33 22.14 17.11
C LYS A 44 7.34 23.27 16.75
N GLU A 45 7.08 23.47 15.47
CA GLU A 45 5.85 24.15 15.07
C GLU A 45 4.72 23.16 15.38
N THR A 46 4.14 23.32 16.59
CA THR A 46 2.79 22.82 16.87
C THR A 46 1.90 23.43 15.80
N CYS A 47 1.45 22.57 14.87
CA CYS A 47 0.53 22.99 13.83
C CYS A 47 -0.75 23.48 14.53
N MET A 48 -0.88 24.81 14.67
CA MET A 48 -2.14 25.44 15.00
C MET A 48 -3.18 24.94 14.00
N ALA A 49 -4.45 24.80 14.39
CA ALA A 49 -5.54 24.51 13.45
C ALA A 49 -5.42 25.46 12.26
N GLY A 50 -4.68 25.02 11.28
CA GLY A 50 -4.21 25.79 10.15
C GLY A 50 -4.91 25.38 8.88
N ARG A 51 -4.84 26.25 7.89
CA ARG A 51 -5.29 25.92 6.55
C ARG A 51 -4.45 24.77 5.99
N LEU A 52 -5.09 23.68 5.59
CA LEU A 52 -4.44 22.60 4.82
C LEU A 52 -4.51 22.93 3.32
N LYS A 53 -3.38 22.82 2.64
CA LYS A 53 -3.30 22.97 1.18
C LYS A 53 -2.73 21.71 0.56
N LEU A 54 -3.55 21.04 -0.25
CA LEU A 54 -3.18 19.88 -1.07
C LEU A 54 -3.27 20.31 -2.53
N ARG A 55 -2.14 20.65 -3.13
CA ARG A 55 -2.03 21.25 -4.47
C ARG A 55 -2.92 22.50 -4.61
N GLU A 56 -3.94 22.48 -5.49
CA GLU A 56 -4.90 23.57 -5.68
C GLU A 56 -6.07 23.54 -4.66
N ILE A 57 -6.21 22.45 -3.91
CA ILE A 57 -7.32 22.26 -2.98
C ILE A 57 -6.93 22.82 -1.61
N THR A 58 -7.73 23.77 -1.15
CA THR A 58 -7.57 24.39 0.18
C THR A 58 -8.72 23.95 1.06
N ILE A 59 -8.41 23.62 2.33
CA ILE A 59 -9.37 23.21 3.36
C ILE A 59 -9.13 24.08 4.58
N GLU A 60 -10.11 24.90 4.93
CA GLU A 60 -10.03 25.81 6.08
C GLU A 60 -10.30 25.07 7.39
N PRO A 61 -9.83 25.56 8.56
CA PRO A 61 -10.18 25.03 9.86
C PRO A 61 -11.70 25.00 10.06
N GLY A 62 -12.22 23.87 10.55
CA GLY A 62 -13.66 23.65 10.69
C GLY A 62 -14.36 23.21 9.40
N GLU A 63 -13.64 23.06 8.30
CA GLU A 63 -14.21 22.61 7.02
C GLU A 63 -14.18 21.08 6.89
N LYS A 64 -15.26 20.52 6.34
CA LYS A 64 -15.40 19.13 5.93
C LYS A 64 -15.69 19.09 4.43
N LYS A 65 -14.76 18.54 3.65
CA LYS A 65 -14.75 18.71 2.19
C LYS A 65 -14.57 17.39 1.45
N LYS A 66 -15.35 17.21 0.40
CA LYS A 66 -15.06 16.25 -0.68
C LYS A 66 -14.48 17.01 -1.84
N ALA A 67 -13.40 16.53 -2.41
CA ALA A 67 -12.76 17.13 -3.58
C ALA A 67 -12.21 16.03 -4.49
N TYR A 68 -11.88 16.40 -5.70
CA TYR A 68 -11.16 15.54 -6.63
C TYR A 68 -9.88 16.25 -7.07
N MET A 69 -8.74 15.68 -6.73
CA MET A 69 -7.44 16.20 -7.16
C MET A 69 -7.14 15.63 -8.54
N ALA A 70 -7.38 16.40 -9.59
CA ALA A 70 -7.05 16.00 -10.94
C ALA A 70 -5.53 16.05 -11.16
N VAL A 71 -4.96 14.96 -11.66
CA VAL A 71 -3.54 14.82 -11.98
C VAL A 71 -3.33 14.94 -13.49
N THR A 72 -4.18 14.25 -14.25
CA THR A 72 -4.14 14.17 -15.71
C THR A 72 -5.56 13.98 -16.27
N GLN A 73 -5.69 13.56 -17.50
CA GLN A 73 -6.97 13.30 -18.15
C GLN A 73 -6.98 11.94 -18.82
N THR A 74 -8.16 11.34 -18.90
CA THR A 74 -8.41 10.16 -19.74
C THR A 74 -8.35 10.55 -21.23
N PRO A 75 -8.25 9.60 -22.18
CA PRO A 75 -8.35 9.89 -23.60
C PRO A 75 -9.65 10.60 -24.00
N GLY A 76 -10.72 10.44 -23.23
CA GLY A 76 -12.00 11.14 -23.41
C GLY A 76 -12.06 12.53 -22.76
N GLY A 77 -10.93 13.04 -22.24
CA GLY A 77 -10.84 14.38 -21.62
C GLY A 77 -11.39 14.47 -20.19
N GLN A 78 -11.79 13.36 -19.58
CA GLN A 78 -12.27 13.37 -18.20
C GLN A 78 -11.10 13.48 -17.21
N PRO A 79 -11.23 14.24 -16.10
CA PRO A 79 -10.20 14.32 -15.07
C PRO A 79 -9.85 12.94 -14.51
N LEU A 80 -8.56 12.66 -14.35
CA LEU A 80 -8.04 11.46 -13.71
C LEU A 80 -7.10 11.85 -12.58
N GLY A 81 -7.33 11.30 -11.39
CA GLY A 81 -6.58 11.63 -10.16
C GLY A 81 -7.17 10.94 -8.94
N PHE A 82 -7.30 11.68 -7.84
CA PHE A 82 -7.69 11.11 -6.54
C PHE A 82 -8.97 11.72 -5.97
N PRO A 83 -9.94 10.92 -5.52
CA PRO A 83 -10.99 11.39 -4.63
C PRO A 83 -10.40 11.68 -3.25
N LEU A 84 -10.66 12.87 -2.73
CA LEU A 84 -10.25 13.33 -1.40
C LEU A 84 -11.46 13.53 -0.51
N MET A 85 -11.35 13.07 0.72
CA MET A 85 -12.34 13.21 1.77
C MET A 85 -11.65 13.77 3.01
N VAL A 86 -11.67 15.10 3.19
CA VAL A 86 -10.88 15.78 4.21
C VAL A 86 -11.80 16.38 5.28
N VAL A 87 -11.37 16.28 6.53
CA VAL A 87 -11.97 17.01 7.66
C VAL A 87 -10.84 17.74 8.36
N ASN A 88 -10.87 19.06 8.30
CA ASN A 88 -9.93 19.92 9.02
C ASN A 88 -10.61 20.37 10.32
N GLY A 89 -10.09 19.87 11.44
CA GLY A 89 -10.62 20.18 12.77
C GLY A 89 -10.42 21.66 13.16
N THR A 90 -11.17 22.10 14.18
CA THR A 90 -10.99 23.44 14.77
C THR A 90 -9.94 23.47 15.87
N LYS A 91 -9.45 22.32 16.31
CA LYS A 91 -8.46 22.15 17.38
C LYS A 91 -7.14 21.69 16.82
N GLU A 92 -6.05 22.07 17.47
CA GLU A 92 -4.71 21.56 17.14
C GLU A 92 -4.63 20.05 17.25
N GLY A 93 -3.80 19.44 16.42
CA GLY A 93 -3.57 18.01 16.39
C GLY A 93 -2.84 17.56 15.13
N PRO A 94 -2.54 16.27 15.00
CA PRO A 94 -1.79 15.75 13.87
C PRO A 94 -2.64 15.71 12.57
N ILE A 95 -1.94 15.69 11.44
CA ILE A 95 -2.51 15.42 10.12
C ILE A 95 -2.35 13.93 9.83
N LEU A 96 -3.46 13.19 9.90
CA LEU A 96 -3.52 11.76 9.64
C LEU A 96 -3.97 11.50 8.20
N LEU A 97 -3.11 10.87 7.40
CA LEU A 97 -3.48 10.31 6.11
C LEU A 97 -3.96 8.87 6.29
N VAL A 98 -5.13 8.58 5.74
CA VAL A 98 -5.64 7.21 5.58
C VAL A 98 -5.98 7.01 4.11
N ASN A 99 -5.30 6.07 3.46
CA ASN A 99 -5.51 5.77 2.06
C ASN A 99 -5.88 4.31 1.84
N GLY A 100 -6.59 4.05 0.75
CA GLY A 100 -6.99 2.72 0.34
C GLY A 100 -6.97 2.53 -1.16
N ALA A 101 -7.21 1.30 -1.60
CA ALA A 101 -7.26 0.91 -3.01
C ALA A 101 -6.06 1.40 -3.85
N VAL A 102 -4.84 1.25 -3.30
CA VAL A 102 -3.58 1.34 -4.07
C VAL A 102 -3.52 0.16 -5.04
N HIS A 103 -4.03 -1.00 -4.61
CA HIS A 103 -4.45 -2.06 -5.51
C HIS A 103 -5.96 -1.95 -5.72
N GLY A 104 -6.40 -1.92 -6.96
CA GLY A 104 -7.79 -1.58 -7.29
C GLY A 104 -8.82 -2.65 -6.94
N ASP A 105 -8.38 -3.86 -6.62
CA ASP A 105 -9.20 -4.99 -6.20
C ASP A 105 -9.33 -5.17 -4.67
N GLU A 106 -8.90 -4.14 -3.89
CA GLU A 106 -8.97 -4.11 -2.42
C GLU A 106 -10.01 -3.06 -1.98
N TYR A 107 -11.24 -3.49 -1.73
CA TYR A 107 -12.42 -2.59 -1.67
C TYR A 107 -12.76 -2.07 -0.28
N GLU A 108 -12.49 -2.86 0.78
CA GLU A 108 -12.97 -2.60 2.15
C GLU A 108 -12.47 -1.27 2.70
N SER A 109 -11.23 -0.91 2.35
CA SER A 109 -10.57 0.32 2.79
C SER A 109 -11.30 1.58 2.35
N GLY A 110 -11.76 1.60 1.10
CA GLY A 110 -12.53 2.72 0.57
C GLY A 110 -13.82 2.96 1.35
N GLU A 111 -14.56 1.88 1.71
CA GLU A 111 -15.78 1.98 2.50
C GLU A 111 -15.51 2.43 3.94
N ALA A 112 -14.45 1.90 4.58
CA ALA A 112 -14.07 2.31 5.93
C ALA A 112 -13.71 3.81 5.99
N ILE A 113 -12.92 4.30 5.02
CA ILE A 113 -12.56 5.73 4.91
C ILE A 113 -13.81 6.59 4.73
N ARG A 114 -14.75 6.18 3.86
CA ARG A 114 -16.02 6.88 3.62
C ARG A 114 -16.88 6.93 4.89
N ALA A 115 -16.93 5.83 5.64
CA ALA A 115 -17.67 5.74 6.89
C ALA A 115 -17.08 6.69 7.94
N ILE A 116 -15.77 6.65 8.17
CA ILE A 116 -15.06 7.58 9.08
C ILE A 116 -15.34 9.02 8.69
N TRP A 117 -15.16 9.37 7.42
CA TRP A 117 -15.40 10.74 6.98
C TRP A 117 -16.85 11.19 7.22
N ARG A 118 -17.85 10.31 7.02
CA ARG A 118 -19.27 10.67 7.29
C ARG A 118 -19.52 11.04 8.74
N ASP A 119 -18.88 10.33 9.66
CA ASP A 119 -19.15 10.45 11.09
C ASP A 119 -18.33 11.54 11.78
N LEU A 120 -17.22 11.99 11.17
CA LEU A 120 -16.39 13.04 11.75
C LEU A 120 -17.09 14.41 11.74
N ASP A 121 -17.11 15.05 12.93
CA ASP A 121 -17.48 16.45 13.10
C ASP A 121 -16.22 17.31 13.22
N PRO A 122 -16.00 18.29 12.32
CA PRO A 122 -14.83 19.16 12.39
C PRO A 122 -14.72 19.96 13.69
N LYS A 123 -15.85 20.24 14.37
CA LYS A 123 -15.85 20.94 15.67
C LYS A 123 -15.32 20.05 16.82
N ALA A 124 -15.49 18.75 16.70
CA ALA A 124 -15.01 17.78 17.69
C ALA A 124 -13.60 17.30 17.40
N LEU A 125 -13.14 17.37 16.14
CA LEU A 125 -11.85 16.86 15.67
C LEU A 125 -10.69 17.75 16.13
N SER A 126 -9.62 17.11 16.64
CA SER A 126 -8.31 17.72 16.84
C SER A 126 -7.38 17.27 15.70
N GLY A 127 -6.76 18.24 15.01
CA GLY A 127 -5.95 17.98 13.82
C GLY A 127 -6.78 17.78 12.56
N VAL A 128 -6.22 17.05 11.60
CA VAL A 128 -6.80 16.87 10.27
C VAL A 128 -6.89 15.39 9.89
N PHE A 129 -8.03 14.97 9.39
CA PHE A 129 -8.21 13.67 8.72
C PHE A 129 -8.16 13.89 7.21
N VAL A 130 -7.21 13.24 6.54
CA VAL A 130 -7.07 13.21 5.08
C VAL A 130 -7.37 11.78 4.61
N GLY A 131 -8.56 11.57 4.06
CA GLY A 131 -8.98 10.29 3.50
C GLY A 131 -8.80 10.26 1.97
N VAL A 132 -8.11 9.24 1.45
CA VAL A 132 -8.03 8.94 0.01
C VAL A 132 -8.62 7.55 -0.21
N PRO A 133 -9.94 7.43 -0.45
CA PRO A 133 -10.62 6.13 -0.50
C PRO A 133 -10.17 5.25 -1.68
N VAL A 134 -9.65 5.86 -2.74
CA VAL A 134 -9.13 5.14 -3.92
C VAL A 134 -7.91 5.88 -4.44
N VAL A 135 -6.72 5.28 -4.29
CA VAL A 135 -5.46 5.86 -4.80
C VAL A 135 -5.26 5.51 -6.28
N ASN A 136 -5.60 4.29 -6.70
CA ASN A 136 -5.43 3.82 -8.07
C ASN A 136 -6.79 3.67 -8.76
N VAL A 137 -7.36 4.80 -9.18
CA VAL A 137 -8.71 4.84 -9.77
C VAL A 137 -8.83 3.93 -11.00
N PRO A 138 -7.89 3.91 -11.98
CA PRO A 138 -8.03 3.02 -13.14
C PRO A 138 -8.00 1.53 -12.76
N ALA A 139 -7.19 1.15 -11.77
CA ALA A 139 -7.14 -0.24 -11.28
C ALA A 139 -8.44 -0.62 -10.56
N PHE A 140 -8.98 0.32 -9.75
CA PHE A 140 -10.25 0.15 -9.04
C PHE A 140 -11.43 -0.03 -10.00
N GLU A 141 -11.55 0.82 -11.03
CA GLU A 141 -12.59 0.71 -12.05
C GLU A 141 -12.53 -0.60 -12.84
N ALA A 142 -11.32 -1.14 -13.03
CA ALA A 142 -11.10 -2.42 -13.70
C ALA A 142 -11.19 -3.64 -12.75
N GLY A 143 -11.32 -3.45 -11.44
CA GLY A 143 -11.28 -4.51 -10.43
C GLY A 143 -9.98 -5.31 -10.47
N ARG A 144 -8.84 -4.65 -10.67
CA ARG A 144 -7.52 -5.27 -10.81
C ARG A 144 -6.51 -4.72 -9.84
N ARG A 145 -5.54 -5.56 -9.47
CA ARG A 145 -4.43 -5.18 -8.60
C ARG A 145 -3.55 -4.07 -9.18
N SER A 146 -3.19 -4.19 -10.44
CA SER A 146 -2.35 -3.23 -11.17
C SER A 146 -3.17 -2.35 -12.10
N ASN A 147 -2.65 -1.19 -12.44
CA ASN A 147 -3.29 -0.29 -13.40
C ASN A 147 -3.38 -0.96 -14.79
N PRO A 148 -4.58 -1.13 -15.37
CA PRO A 148 -4.75 -1.82 -16.65
C PRO A 148 -4.23 -1.03 -17.85
N ILE A 149 -3.98 0.28 -17.70
CA ILE A 149 -3.55 1.16 -18.80
C ILE A 149 -2.06 0.97 -19.09
N ASP A 150 -1.23 0.83 -18.05
CA ASP A 150 0.23 0.68 -18.19
C ASP A 150 0.78 -0.62 -17.58
N GLY A 151 -0.07 -1.45 -16.96
CA GLY A 151 0.29 -2.71 -16.34
C GLY A 151 1.05 -2.60 -15.02
N ILE A 152 1.27 -1.40 -14.52
CA ILE A 152 2.16 -1.14 -13.39
C ILE A 152 1.44 -1.38 -12.05
N ASN A 153 2.10 -2.09 -11.13
CA ASN A 153 1.71 -2.13 -9.73
C ASN A 153 2.21 -0.86 -9.04
N MET A 154 1.28 0.04 -8.74
CA MET A 154 1.59 1.35 -8.17
C MET A 154 2.34 1.26 -6.83
N ASN A 155 2.07 0.22 -6.01
CA ASN A 155 2.75 -0.01 -4.74
C ASN A 155 4.15 -0.63 -4.88
N ARG A 156 4.83 -0.38 -6.01
CA ARG A 156 6.23 -0.75 -6.29
C ARG A 156 7.03 0.39 -6.89
N ILE A 157 6.40 1.56 -7.07
CA ILE A 157 7.00 2.65 -7.84
C ILE A 157 6.99 4.02 -7.14
N PHE A 158 6.47 4.12 -5.89
CA PHE A 158 6.59 5.36 -5.13
C PHE A 158 8.08 5.73 -4.93
N PRO A 159 8.44 7.00 -4.92
CA PRO A 159 7.58 8.19 -4.94
C PRO A 159 7.02 8.57 -6.33
N GLY A 160 7.26 7.79 -7.37
CA GLY A 160 6.80 8.05 -8.73
C GLY A 160 7.73 8.97 -9.52
N LYS A 161 7.24 9.44 -10.67
CA LYS A 161 7.95 10.39 -11.55
C LYS A 161 6.95 11.31 -12.24
N LEU A 162 7.27 12.60 -12.29
CA LEU A 162 6.42 13.62 -12.91
C LEU A 162 6.27 13.43 -14.43
N ASP A 163 7.34 13.00 -15.09
CA ASP A 163 7.44 12.74 -16.53
C ASP A 163 7.33 11.27 -16.91
N GLY A 164 6.85 10.44 -15.98
CA GLY A 164 6.72 9.00 -16.16
C GLY A 164 5.41 8.54 -16.82
N PHE A 165 5.19 7.23 -16.81
CA PHE A 165 3.91 6.64 -17.20
C PHE A 165 2.79 7.06 -16.25
N LEU A 166 1.54 6.76 -16.60
CA LEU A 166 0.36 7.19 -15.85
C LEU A 166 0.46 6.82 -14.35
N SER A 167 0.79 5.56 -14.03
CA SER A 167 0.96 5.13 -12.65
C SER A 167 2.09 5.84 -11.92
N GLU A 168 3.19 6.17 -12.63
CA GLU A 168 4.31 6.92 -12.05
C GLU A 168 3.91 8.37 -11.75
N GLN A 169 3.13 9.01 -12.63
CA GLN A 169 2.58 10.34 -12.39
C GLN A 169 1.59 10.36 -11.21
N LEU A 170 0.67 9.40 -11.16
CA LEU A 170 -0.25 9.24 -10.02
C LEU A 170 0.53 9.05 -8.71
N ALA A 171 1.54 8.16 -8.69
CA ALA A 171 2.38 7.94 -7.52
C ALA A 171 3.12 9.22 -7.10
N TYR A 172 3.65 9.98 -8.05
CA TYR A 172 4.34 11.25 -7.80
C TYR A 172 3.43 12.27 -7.09
N TYR A 173 2.25 12.51 -7.64
CA TYR A 173 1.32 13.49 -7.05
C TYR A 173 0.76 13.02 -5.71
N PHE A 174 0.45 11.75 -5.55
CA PHE A 174 0.04 11.21 -4.25
C PHE A 174 1.12 11.42 -3.19
N TYR A 175 2.37 11.12 -3.52
CA TYR A 175 3.48 11.23 -2.59
C TYR A 175 3.77 12.69 -2.23
N HIS A 176 4.03 13.55 -3.22
CA HIS A 176 4.47 14.91 -2.98
C HIS A 176 3.36 15.88 -2.56
N GLU A 177 2.14 15.68 -3.07
CA GLU A 177 1.04 16.61 -2.80
C GLU A 177 0.11 16.17 -1.68
N ILE A 178 0.18 14.91 -1.24
CA ILE A 178 -0.67 14.39 -0.16
C ILE A 178 0.19 13.82 0.98
N LEU A 179 0.98 12.77 0.73
CA LEU A 179 1.70 12.04 1.77
C LEU A 179 2.69 12.93 2.53
N GLU A 180 3.54 13.66 1.85
CA GLU A 180 4.55 14.53 2.47
C GLU A 180 3.94 15.66 3.31
N LYS A 181 2.67 16.04 3.05
CA LYS A 181 1.94 17.06 3.81
C LYS A 181 1.36 16.53 5.13
N CYS A 182 1.40 15.22 5.37
CA CYS A 182 0.82 14.57 6.54
C CYS A 182 1.88 14.24 7.59
N ASP A 183 1.46 14.09 8.85
CA ASP A 183 2.36 13.76 9.96
C ASP A 183 2.51 12.25 10.12
N MET A 184 1.47 11.48 9.81
CA MET A 184 1.45 10.02 9.89
C MET A 184 0.55 9.42 8.81
N VAL A 185 0.81 8.17 8.43
CA VAL A 185 0.13 7.50 7.32
C VAL A 185 -0.33 6.10 7.72
N VAL A 186 -1.59 5.81 7.46
CA VAL A 186 -2.20 4.47 7.57
C VAL A 186 -2.59 4.03 6.15
N ASP A 187 -1.78 3.16 5.58
CA ASP A 187 -1.96 2.58 4.25
C ASP A 187 -2.81 1.31 4.38
N MET A 188 -4.08 1.40 3.95
CA MET A 188 -5.06 0.32 4.13
C MET A 188 -5.09 -0.60 2.91
N HIS A 189 -4.88 -1.88 3.15
CA HIS A 189 -4.84 -2.94 2.14
C HIS A 189 -5.76 -4.11 2.47
N GLY A 190 -5.80 -5.06 1.56
CA GLY A 190 -6.46 -6.34 1.70
C GLY A 190 -5.90 -7.39 0.75
N GLY A 191 -6.49 -8.58 0.73
CA GLY A 191 -6.02 -9.68 -0.11
C GLY A 191 -6.32 -9.57 -1.60
N GLY A 192 -7.05 -8.53 -2.03
CA GLY A 192 -7.55 -8.40 -3.40
C GLY A 192 -8.37 -9.64 -3.80
N VAL A 193 -8.34 -9.99 -5.08
CA VAL A 193 -9.06 -11.18 -5.58
C VAL A 193 -8.38 -12.48 -5.14
N ALA A 194 -7.06 -12.48 -5.00
CA ALA A 194 -6.29 -13.73 -4.93
C ALA A 194 -6.08 -14.27 -3.51
N LEU A 195 -6.12 -13.44 -2.50
CA LEU A 195 -5.72 -13.81 -1.14
C LEU A 195 -6.84 -13.59 -0.13
N ALA A 196 -6.86 -14.41 0.91
CA ALA A 196 -7.47 -14.11 2.20
C ALA A 196 -6.37 -13.73 3.19
N ILE A 197 -6.56 -12.63 3.93
CA ILE A 197 -5.59 -12.13 4.91
C ILE A 197 -6.26 -12.00 6.28
N SER A 198 -5.63 -12.57 7.30
CA SER A 198 -5.99 -12.31 8.71
C SER A 198 -5.71 -10.85 9.04
N PRO A 199 -6.55 -10.18 9.86
CA PRO A 199 -6.22 -8.84 10.32
C PRO A 199 -4.79 -8.76 10.82
N THR A 200 -3.97 -7.96 10.13
CA THR A 200 -2.52 -7.84 10.34
C THR A 200 -2.12 -6.39 10.18
N VAL A 201 -1.29 -5.89 11.08
CA VAL A 201 -0.65 -4.58 10.92
C VAL A 201 0.83 -4.76 10.64
N ILE A 202 1.34 -3.98 9.70
CA ILE A 202 2.74 -4.03 9.26
C ILE A 202 3.41 -2.70 9.58
N TYR A 203 4.55 -2.73 10.27
CA TYR A 203 5.42 -1.56 10.38
C TYR A 203 6.85 -1.90 9.97
N ARG A 204 7.60 -0.86 9.58
CA ARG A 204 8.96 -1.02 9.06
C ARG A 204 10.00 -0.56 10.09
N GLU A 205 10.99 -1.42 10.33
CA GLU A 205 12.16 -1.14 11.16
C GLU A 205 13.24 -0.47 10.28
N MET A 206 13.03 0.82 9.96
CA MET A 206 13.94 1.60 9.10
C MET A 206 13.90 3.09 9.46
N GLY A 207 14.95 3.82 9.10
CA GLY A 207 15.13 5.22 9.49
C GLY A 207 15.72 5.33 10.91
N SER A 208 15.52 6.47 11.56
CA SER A 208 15.99 6.69 12.93
C SER A 208 15.23 5.85 13.95
N ASP A 209 15.83 5.58 15.11
CA ASP A 209 15.18 4.84 16.20
C ASP A 209 13.88 5.53 16.66
N GLU A 210 13.86 6.87 16.66
CA GLU A 210 12.66 7.64 16.98
C GLU A 210 11.54 7.40 15.95
N LEU A 211 11.86 7.37 14.66
CA LEU A 211 10.89 7.10 13.61
C LEU A 211 10.35 5.67 13.68
N GLN A 212 11.23 4.69 13.95
CA GLN A 212 10.84 3.30 14.14
C GLN A 212 9.90 3.15 15.35
N ALA A 213 10.22 3.82 16.46
CA ALA A 213 9.37 3.82 17.65
C ALA A 213 7.98 4.42 17.35
N LYS A 214 7.91 5.54 16.64
CA LYS A 214 6.64 6.15 16.21
C LYS A 214 5.85 5.25 15.26
N ALA A 215 6.51 4.55 14.33
CA ALA A 215 5.84 3.61 13.44
C ALA A 215 5.30 2.39 14.20
N LYS A 216 6.06 1.85 15.17
CA LYS A 216 5.60 0.80 16.08
C LYS A 216 4.39 1.28 16.90
N GLU A 217 4.48 2.47 17.49
CA GLU A 217 3.39 3.08 18.26
C GLU A 217 2.12 3.23 17.43
N LEU A 218 2.24 3.77 16.22
CA LEU A 218 1.13 3.92 15.27
C LEU A 218 0.51 2.54 14.92
N ALA A 219 1.34 1.52 14.67
CA ALA A 219 0.87 0.17 14.42
C ALA A 219 0.08 -0.40 15.61
N TYR A 220 0.59 -0.21 16.82
CA TYR A 220 -0.05 -0.71 18.03
C TYR A 220 -1.34 0.05 18.37
N ALA A 221 -1.43 1.33 17.99
CA ALA A 221 -2.61 2.15 18.15
C ALA A 221 -3.81 1.68 17.30
N THR A 222 -3.60 0.88 16.25
CA THR A 222 -4.69 0.32 15.44
C THR A 222 -5.57 -0.67 16.21
N GLY A 223 -5.03 -1.30 17.25
CA GLY A 223 -5.72 -2.37 17.97
C GLY A 223 -5.72 -3.73 17.24
N VAL A 224 -5.02 -3.83 16.11
CA VAL A 224 -4.81 -5.13 15.42
C VAL A 224 -3.82 -5.97 16.23
N ASP A 225 -4.18 -7.21 16.51
CA ASP A 225 -3.43 -8.09 17.39
C ASP A 225 -2.29 -8.85 16.69
N LEU A 226 -2.36 -9.07 15.39
CA LEU A 226 -1.30 -9.72 14.63
C LEU A 226 -0.41 -8.66 13.98
N VAL A 227 0.87 -8.72 14.30
CA VAL A 227 1.86 -7.70 13.91
C VAL A 227 2.96 -8.34 13.08
N TRP A 228 3.16 -7.83 11.87
CA TRP A 228 4.32 -8.13 11.06
C TRP A 228 5.30 -6.95 11.09
N ARG A 229 6.48 -7.19 11.66
CA ARG A 229 7.57 -6.22 11.66
C ARG A 229 8.70 -6.66 10.74
N GLY A 230 9.42 -5.71 10.18
CA GLY A 230 10.59 -6.04 9.36
C GLY A 230 11.14 -4.88 8.55
N GLY A 231 12.35 -5.08 8.02
CA GLY A 231 13.01 -4.08 7.18
C GLY A 231 12.35 -3.91 5.80
N GLY A 232 12.60 -2.75 5.19
CA GLY A 232 12.02 -2.34 3.90
C GLY A 232 12.66 -2.99 2.69
N LYS A 233 12.54 -4.31 2.53
CA LYS A 233 13.08 -5.02 1.34
C LYS A 233 12.40 -4.65 0.02
N TRP A 234 11.18 -4.11 0.08
CA TRP A 234 10.34 -3.81 -1.07
C TRP A 234 10.29 -2.29 -1.29
N GLY A 235 11.32 -1.74 -1.95
CA GLY A 235 11.29 -0.34 -2.35
C GLY A 235 10.07 -0.03 -3.24
N GLY A 236 9.66 1.25 -3.22
CA GLY A 236 8.51 1.73 -3.99
C GLY A 236 7.14 1.43 -3.40
N ALA A 237 7.04 0.84 -2.20
CA ALA A 237 5.79 0.71 -1.47
C ALA A 237 5.54 1.94 -0.57
N ILE A 238 4.26 2.32 -0.39
CA ILE A 238 3.89 3.50 0.43
C ILE A 238 4.51 3.42 1.82
N ASN A 239 4.44 2.25 2.49
CA ASN A 239 4.97 2.10 3.85
C ASN A 239 6.50 2.17 3.94
N VAL A 240 7.21 1.96 2.85
CA VAL A 240 8.67 2.12 2.78
C VAL A 240 9.02 3.57 2.45
N GLU A 241 8.37 4.13 1.44
CA GLU A 241 8.68 5.48 0.98
C GLU A 241 8.18 6.56 1.96
N GLY A 242 7.08 6.33 2.68
CA GLY A 242 6.64 7.20 3.77
C GLY A 242 7.65 7.22 4.93
N MET A 243 8.19 6.05 5.31
CA MET A 243 9.29 6.00 6.30
C MET A 243 10.55 6.71 5.81
N ARG A 244 10.89 6.63 4.51
CA ARG A 244 12.01 7.40 3.91
C ARG A 244 11.76 8.90 3.94
N ALA A 245 10.51 9.34 3.82
CA ALA A 245 10.10 10.72 4.01
C ALA A 245 10.13 11.19 5.48
N GLY A 246 10.53 10.32 6.42
CA GLY A 246 10.50 10.63 7.85
C GLY A 246 9.10 10.63 8.46
N LYS A 247 8.11 10.04 7.77
CA LYS A 247 6.72 9.93 8.23
C LYS A 247 6.49 8.55 8.81
N PRO A 248 6.03 8.39 10.08
CA PRO A 248 5.61 7.10 10.60
C PRO A 248 4.47 6.57 9.72
N THR A 249 4.75 5.47 9.03
CA THR A 249 3.85 4.88 8.04
C THR A 249 3.69 3.40 8.32
N ILE A 250 2.44 2.95 8.38
CA ILE A 250 2.08 1.55 8.59
C ILE A 250 1.17 1.06 7.48
N THR A 251 1.10 -0.26 7.32
CA THR A 251 0.08 -0.90 6.50
C THR A 251 -0.84 -1.74 7.38
N VAL A 252 -2.14 -1.63 7.14
CA VAL A 252 -3.15 -2.52 7.73
C VAL A 252 -3.69 -3.42 6.62
N GLU A 253 -3.53 -4.73 6.80
CA GLU A 253 -3.94 -5.76 5.84
C GLU A 253 -5.08 -6.58 6.44
N LEU A 254 -6.21 -6.71 5.76
CA LEU A 254 -7.26 -7.64 6.14
C LEU A 254 -8.29 -7.83 5.03
N GLY A 255 -9.00 -8.96 5.05
CA GLY A 255 -10.03 -9.27 4.06
C GLY A 255 -9.47 -9.87 2.78
N GLY A 256 -10.11 -9.58 1.65
CA GLY A 256 -9.72 -10.07 0.34
C GLY A 256 -10.79 -10.91 -0.35
N GLU A 257 -10.36 -11.87 -1.20
CA GLU A 257 -11.21 -12.77 -1.99
C GLU A 257 -12.12 -12.03 -3.00
N GLY A 258 -11.72 -10.81 -3.41
CA GLY A 258 -12.49 -9.96 -4.32
C GLY A 258 -13.83 -9.49 -3.74
N ARG A 259 -13.94 -9.43 -2.42
CA ARG A 259 -15.17 -9.08 -1.69
C ARG A 259 -15.02 -7.75 -0.98
N CYS A 260 -16.17 -7.20 -0.58
CA CYS A 260 -16.26 -6.06 0.34
C CYS A 260 -17.23 -6.44 1.46
N LEU A 261 -16.74 -7.19 2.45
CA LEU A 261 -17.59 -7.71 3.52
C LEU A 261 -17.64 -6.73 4.68
N ASP A 262 -18.85 -6.46 5.21
CA ASP A 262 -19.08 -5.52 6.31
C ASP A 262 -18.18 -5.78 7.51
N LYS A 263 -17.97 -7.05 7.90
CA LYS A 263 -17.08 -7.41 9.01
C LYS A 263 -15.64 -6.91 8.84
N PHE A 264 -15.15 -6.82 7.60
CA PHE A 264 -13.81 -6.34 7.30
C PHE A 264 -13.81 -4.81 7.15
N VAL A 265 -14.86 -4.23 6.60
CA VAL A 265 -15.06 -2.77 6.60
C VAL A 265 -15.10 -2.25 8.03
N ASP A 266 -15.86 -2.89 8.93
CA ASP A 266 -15.96 -2.53 10.34
C ASP A 266 -14.61 -2.69 11.08
N ALA A 267 -13.86 -3.75 10.77
CA ALA A 267 -12.55 -3.97 11.36
C ALA A 267 -11.54 -2.89 10.92
N GLN A 268 -11.54 -2.50 9.65
CA GLN A 268 -10.71 -1.40 9.14
C GLN A 268 -11.14 -0.06 9.74
N ARG A 269 -12.44 0.21 9.78
CA ARG A 269 -12.99 1.39 10.44
C ARG A 269 -12.55 1.47 11.91
N LYS A 270 -12.67 0.36 12.66
CA LYS A 270 -12.23 0.27 14.06
C LYS A 270 -10.73 0.57 14.21
N ALA A 271 -9.89 0.07 13.30
CA ALA A 271 -8.47 0.35 13.34
C ALA A 271 -8.18 1.86 13.16
N ILE A 272 -8.86 2.54 12.23
CA ILE A 272 -8.75 3.99 12.03
C ILE A 272 -9.23 4.75 13.28
N GLU A 273 -10.40 4.39 13.83
CA GLU A 273 -10.95 5.01 15.05
C GLU A 273 -10.01 4.84 16.25
N ASN A 274 -9.40 3.67 16.42
CA ASN A 274 -8.43 3.42 17.48
C ASN A 274 -7.20 4.32 17.35
N VAL A 275 -6.64 4.47 16.15
CA VAL A 275 -5.56 5.43 15.88
C VAL A 275 -5.98 6.84 16.26
N MET A 276 -7.16 7.29 15.81
CA MET A 276 -7.62 8.64 16.10
C MET A 276 -7.89 8.87 17.60
N LYS A 277 -8.39 7.87 18.32
CA LYS A 277 -8.57 7.93 19.79
C LYS A 277 -7.24 7.94 20.52
N TYR A 278 -6.29 7.12 20.08
CA TYR A 278 -4.95 7.03 20.67
C TYR A 278 -4.21 8.37 20.60
N TYR A 279 -4.22 9.00 19.43
CA TYR A 279 -3.63 10.32 19.21
C TYR A 279 -4.53 11.49 19.62
N LYS A 280 -5.64 11.21 20.34
CA LYS A 280 -6.59 12.21 20.87
C LYS A 280 -7.17 13.12 19.80
N MET A 281 -7.26 12.64 18.56
CA MET A 281 -7.92 13.35 17.47
C MET A 281 -9.45 13.36 17.67
N ILE A 282 -10.01 12.29 18.22
CA ILE A 282 -11.42 12.16 18.60
C ILE A 282 -11.54 11.70 20.04
N PRO A 283 -12.66 11.99 20.74
CA PRO A 283 -12.87 11.52 22.10
C PRO A 283 -13.01 9.99 22.18
N GLY A 284 -12.68 9.42 23.34
CA GLY A 284 -12.83 8.01 23.66
C GLY A 284 -11.50 7.33 23.99
N VAL A 285 -11.58 6.04 24.33
CA VAL A 285 -10.43 5.18 24.64
C VAL A 285 -10.27 4.19 23.50
N PRO A 286 -9.06 4.00 22.97
CA PRO A 286 -8.84 2.98 21.94
C PRO A 286 -9.05 1.57 22.52
N ASP A 287 -9.65 0.69 21.75
CA ASP A 287 -9.81 -0.73 22.11
C ASP A 287 -8.56 -1.49 21.65
N LEU A 288 -7.63 -1.69 22.57
CA LEU A 288 -6.33 -2.32 22.28
C LEU A 288 -6.28 -3.73 22.88
N PRO A 289 -5.66 -4.70 22.18
CA PRO A 289 -5.50 -6.06 22.68
C PRO A 289 -4.51 -6.09 23.85
N LYS A 290 -4.72 -7.00 24.79
CA LYS A 290 -3.81 -7.25 25.91
C LYS A 290 -2.51 -7.96 25.51
N GLU A 291 -2.57 -8.69 24.43
CA GLU A 291 -1.43 -9.44 23.87
C GLU A 291 -1.43 -9.28 22.34
N ARG A 292 -0.21 -9.31 21.78
CA ARG A 292 -0.01 -9.25 20.31
C ARG A 292 0.77 -10.45 19.85
N ILE A 293 0.38 -10.97 18.70
CA ILE A 293 1.10 -12.03 17.98
C ILE A 293 2.10 -11.35 17.04
N ILE A 294 3.37 -11.53 17.30
CA ILE A 294 4.44 -11.03 16.44
C ILE A 294 4.79 -12.13 15.44
N ALA A 295 4.51 -11.88 14.16
CA ALA A 295 4.56 -12.87 13.09
C ALA A 295 5.34 -12.39 11.86
N PRO A 296 6.64 -12.01 11.99
CA PRO A 296 7.46 -11.77 10.81
C PRO A 296 7.60 -13.04 9.97
N GLY A 297 7.58 -12.89 8.65
CA GLY A 297 7.63 -14.03 7.76
C GLY A 297 7.68 -13.61 6.29
N SER A 298 7.35 -14.53 5.41
CA SER A 298 7.30 -14.31 3.97
C SER A 298 6.27 -15.23 3.31
N PHE A 299 5.86 -14.86 2.12
CA PHE A 299 5.14 -15.78 1.24
C PHE A 299 6.08 -16.85 0.70
N ASP A 300 5.60 -18.09 0.65
CA ASP A 300 6.16 -19.11 -0.20
C ASP A 300 5.62 -18.97 -1.63
N PHE A 301 6.46 -19.34 -2.60
CA PHE A 301 6.13 -19.29 -4.02
C PHE A 301 5.97 -20.70 -4.55
N SER A 302 4.96 -20.91 -5.40
CA SER A 302 4.79 -22.16 -6.12
C SER A 302 5.95 -22.37 -7.11
N THR A 303 6.36 -23.63 -7.31
CA THR A 303 7.28 -24.05 -8.37
C THR A 303 6.55 -24.67 -9.56
N LYS A 304 5.28 -25.00 -9.39
CA LYS A 304 4.38 -25.60 -10.38
C LYS A 304 3.14 -24.75 -10.59
N GLY A 305 2.56 -24.83 -11.77
CA GLY A 305 1.22 -24.31 -12.05
C GLY A 305 0.17 -25.38 -11.85
N GLY A 306 -1.08 -24.95 -11.62
CA GLY A 306 -2.22 -25.84 -11.46
C GLY A 306 -3.35 -25.29 -10.64
N LEU A 307 -4.04 -26.16 -9.91
CA LEU A 307 -5.12 -25.84 -8.99
C LEU A 307 -4.63 -25.99 -7.54
N LEU A 308 -4.49 -24.85 -6.85
CA LEU A 308 -4.08 -24.81 -5.46
C LEU A 308 -5.29 -25.07 -4.55
N ARG A 309 -5.07 -25.92 -3.54
CA ARG A 309 -6.02 -26.14 -2.42
C ARG A 309 -5.28 -26.02 -1.10
N THR A 310 -5.73 -25.10 -0.25
CA THR A 310 -5.22 -24.96 1.12
C THR A 310 -5.78 -26.07 2.00
N LYS A 311 -4.97 -26.56 2.95
CA LYS A 311 -5.33 -27.56 3.96
C LYS A 311 -5.46 -26.97 5.36
N LYS A 312 -5.19 -25.66 5.48
CA LYS A 312 -5.20 -24.90 6.71
C LYS A 312 -6.09 -23.68 6.57
N GLN A 313 -6.43 -23.08 7.71
CA GLN A 313 -7.16 -21.83 7.78
C GLN A 313 -6.26 -20.71 8.25
N LEU A 314 -6.70 -19.46 8.07
CA LEU A 314 -6.02 -18.31 8.65
C LEU A 314 -5.93 -18.48 10.16
N ARG A 315 -4.77 -18.14 10.73
CA ARG A 315 -4.42 -18.25 12.15
C ARG A 315 -4.16 -19.66 12.68
N ASP A 316 -4.24 -20.71 11.84
CA ASP A 316 -3.78 -22.04 12.26
C ASP A 316 -2.28 -22.01 12.56
N LEU A 317 -1.90 -22.67 13.67
CA LEU A 317 -0.51 -22.95 13.97
C LEU A 317 -0.05 -24.17 13.15
N VAL A 318 1.14 -24.08 12.60
CA VAL A 318 1.73 -25.12 11.76
C VAL A 318 3.15 -25.47 12.24
N LYS A 319 3.56 -26.72 11.92
CA LYS A 319 4.90 -27.21 12.20
C LYS A 319 5.73 -27.25 10.93
N LYS A 320 7.03 -27.02 11.05
CA LYS A 320 7.97 -27.15 9.92
C LYS A 320 7.79 -28.49 9.18
N GLY A 321 7.64 -28.41 7.86
CA GLY A 321 7.44 -29.58 7.02
C GLY A 321 6.00 -30.09 6.92
N GLU A 322 5.06 -29.54 7.69
CA GLU A 322 3.64 -29.88 7.59
C GLU A 322 3.10 -29.40 6.23
N VAL A 323 2.32 -30.27 5.55
CA VAL A 323 1.69 -29.92 4.27
C VAL A 323 0.51 -28.99 4.52
N ILE A 324 0.64 -27.73 4.08
CA ILE A 324 -0.33 -26.65 4.29
C ILE A 324 -1.19 -26.36 3.07
N ALA A 325 -0.72 -26.74 1.87
CA ALA A 325 -1.51 -26.68 0.63
C ALA A 325 -1.00 -27.71 -0.36
N THR A 326 -1.79 -27.98 -1.41
CA THR A 326 -1.39 -28.82 -2.54
C THR A 326 -1.74 -28.14 -3.85
N ILE A 327 -0.93 -28.39 -4.89
CA ILE A 327 -1.25 -27.99 -6.26
C ILE A 327 -1.43 -29.27 -7.07
N SER A 328 -2.56 -29.36 -7.78
CA SER A 328 -2.84 -30.45 -8.71
C SER A 328 -2.86 -29.94 -10.15
N ASP A 329 -2.53 -30.81 -11.08
CA ASP A 329 -2.66 -30.54 -12.51
C ASP A 329 -4.15 -30.62 -12.95
N LEU A 330 -4.39 -30.49 -14.26
CA LEU A 330 -5.75 -30.54 -14.83
C LEU A 330 -6.37 -31.94 -14.82
N PHE A 331 -5.59 -32.98 -14.55
CA PHE A 331 -6.06 -34.35 -14.43
C PHE A 331 -6.37 -34.73 -12.98
N GLY A 332 -5.96 -33.88 -12.02
CA GLY A 332 -6.19 -34.08 -10.59
C GLY A 332 -5.00 -34.69 -9.85
N ASP A 333 -3.90 -34.96 -10.55
CA ASP A 333 -2.68 -35.46 -9.93
C ASP A 333 -1.97 -34.36 -9.15
N VAL A 334 -1.55 -34.65 -7.90
CA VAL A 334 -0.80 -33.70 -7.07
C VAL A 334 0.61 -33.53 -7.64
N VAL A 335 0.92 -32.35 -8.14
CA VAL A 335 2.22 -32.01 -8.74
C VAL A 335 3.14 -31.24 -7.80
N GLU A 336 2.59 -30.67 -6.71
CA GLU A 336 3.37 -29.98 -5.67
C GLU A 336 2.66 -30.01 -4.31
N GLU A 337 3.42 -30.26 -3.25
CA GLU A 337 3.02 -30.04 -1.87
C GLU A 337 3.69 -28.80 -1.31
N ILE A 338 2.91 -27.83 -0.86
CA ILE A 338 3.41 -26.66 -0.15
C ILE A 338 3.55 -27.01 1.32
N LYS A 339 4.76 -26.95 1.85
CA LYS A 339 5.09 -27.29 3.24
C LYS A 339 5.46 -26.06 4.04
N ALA A 340 5.04 -26.00 5.29
CA ALA A 340 5.43 -24.92 6.19
C ALA A 340 6.97 -24.86 6.32
N PRO A 341 7.61 -23.70 6.02
CA PRO A 341 9.06 -23.56 6.04
C PRO A 341 9.65 -23.60 7.46
N HIS A 342 8.85 -23.27 8.44
CA HIS A 342 9.19 -23.24 9.87
C HIS A 342 7.92 -23.44 10.71
N ASP A 343 8.07 -23.62 12.01
CA ASP A 343 6.97 -23.53 12.97
C ASP A 343 6.41 -22.11 12.94
N GLY A 344 5.09 -21.93 12.91
CA GLY A 344 4.50 -20.61 12.79
C GLY A 344 2.99 -20.56 12.71
N ILE A 345 2.48 -19.45 12.24
CA ILE A 345 1.05 -19.15 12.08
C ILE A 345 0.74 -18.78 10.64
N ILE A 346 -0.40 -19.24 10.13
CA ILE A 346 -0.91 -18.84 8.81
C ILE A 346 -1.46 -17.41 8.90
N VAL A 347 -0.78 -16.48 8.26
CA VAL A 347 -1.16 -15.06 8.21
C VAL A 347 -2.03 -14.74 6.99
N SER A 348 -1.65 -15.28 5.84
CA SER A 348 -2.38 -15.11 4.59
C SER A 348 -2.28 -16.37 3.74
N GLN A 349 -3.26 -16.59 2.89
CA GLN A 349 -3.27 -17.72 1.97
C GLN A 349 -3.98 -17.36 0.67
N ARG A 350 -3.52 -17.99 -0.43
CA ARG A 350 -4.20 -17.89 -1.71
C ARG A 350 -5.51 -18.67 -1.66
N THR A 351 -6.59 -17.99 -2.03
CA THR A 351 -7.94 -18.58 -2.16
C THR A 351 -8.41 -18.67 -3.60
N PHE A 352 -7.82 -17.84 -4.50
CA PHE A 352 -8.06 -17.99 -5.93
C PHE A 352 -7.35 -19.25 -6.43
N PRO A 353 -8.11 -20.25 -6.92
CA PRO A 353 -7.58 -21.63 -7.02
C PRO A 353 -6.54 -21.82 -8.13
N THR A 354 -6.62 -21.08 -9.23
CA THR A 354 -5.60 -21.20 -10.29
C THR A 354 -4.32 -20.48 -9.89
N ILE A 355 -3.19 -21.14 -10.15
CA ILE A 355 -1.87 -20.61 -9.81
C ILE A 355 -0.85 -20.91 -10.91
N HIS A 356 -0.01 -19.93 -11.23
CA HIS A 356 1.18 -20.14 -12.06
C HIS A 356 2.40 -20.41 -11.18
N ALA A 357 3.41 -21.08 -11.73
CA ALA A 357 4.71 -21.14 -11.08
C ALA A 357 5.24 -19.74 -10.81
N GLY A 358 5.79 -19.51 -9.61
CA GLY A 358 6.31 -18.22 -9.17
C GLY A 358 5.27 -17.30 -8.51
N GLU A 359 4.03 -17.74 -8.33
CA GLU A 359 3.01 -16.97 -7.60
C GLU A 359 2.99 -17.31 -6.10
N TRP A 360 2.45 -16.40 -5.31
CA TRP A 360 2.28 -16.56 -3.85
C TRP A 360 1.28 -17.66 -3.52
N THR A 361 1.66 -18.50 -2.54
CA THR A 361 0.81 -19.60 -2.04
C THR A 361 0.24 -19.28 -0.66
N VAL A 362 1.06 -19.44 0.38
CA VAL A 362 0.70 -19.22 1.79
C VAL A 362 1.77 -18.36 2.44
N PHE A 363 1.35 -17.44 3.30
CA PHE A 363 2.26 -16.70 4.17
C PHE A 363 2.28 -17.36 5.54
N VAL A 364 3.41 -17.91 5.92
CA VAL A 364 3.66 -18.41 7.27
C VAL A 364 4.53 -17.42 8.01
N GLY A 365 3.96 -16.81 9.06
CA GLY A 365 4.71 -15.97 9.99
C GLY A 365 5.28 -16.82 11.12
N THR A 366 6.43 -16.43 11.69
CA THR A 366 6.86 -16.96 12.97
C THR A 366 5.82 -16.62 14.04
N TYR A 367 5.84 -17.30 15.16
CA TYR A 367 4.85 -17.07 16.20
C TYR A 367 5.53 -16.76 17.54
N SER A 368 5.32 -15.54 18.02
CA SER A 368 5.66 -15.16 19.40
C SER A 368 4.60 -14.19 19.93
N VAL A 369 4.40 -14.18 21.24
CA VAL A 369 3.44 -13.34 21.93
C VAL A 369 4.16 -12.24 22.69
N GLU A 370 3.76 -11.00 22.46
CA GLU A 370 4.20 -9.80 23.20
C GLU A 370 3.01 -9.30 24.03
N LYS A 371 3.23 -9.13 25.34
CA LYS A 371 2.23 -8.49 26.23
C LYS A 371 2.20 -6.99 25.97
N ALA A 372 1.00 -6.41 26.00
CA ALA A 372 0.77 -4.99 25.77
C ALA A 372 1.26 -4.12 26.94
#